data_a95cee33f03feca69bf3a80463f8f6b2
#
_entry.id   a95cee33f03feca69bf3a80463f8f6b2
#
_cell.length_a   1.000
_cell.length_b   1.000
_cell.length_c   1.000
_cell.angle_alpha   90.00
_cell.angle_beta   90.00
_cell.angle_gamma   90.00
#
_symmetry.space_group_name_H-M   'P 1'
#
loop_
_entity.id
_entity.type
_entity.pdbx_description
1 polymer ?
#
loop_
_entity_poly.entity_id
_entity_poly.type
_entity_poly.pdbx_seq_one_letter_code
_entity_poly.pdbx_strand_id
1 'polypeptide(L)'
;GRLQGGEFGMVGDVSSQFFSGLLLAAPQCEGATITSTTPLQSRDYVTLTTTTMADFGVTVDHTPASDVVQESFMVAANATFKGQSNYQIEGDWSNTAIWMVAAGMTGKPITITGMNKNSVQADRRIMQVMIDAGCDVVWNGMNVTITGRAVNPIHANLEQMPDMLPVMAALACSIQGESSFVKGARLRLKESDRLVAVANLVRDLGGTVREDGDDLYIIGSGILKGGQ
;
A
#
# COMPACT_ATOMS: atom_id res chain seq x y z
N GLY A 1 26.89 6.42 19.49
CA GLY A 1 27.88 5.56 18.88
C GLY A 1 27.86 5.66 17.37
N ARG A 2 28.90 5.19 16.70
CA ARG A 2 28.93 5.09 15.24
C ARG A 2 28.20 3.82 14.81
N LEU A 3 27.36 3.89 13.77
CA LEU A 3 26.77 2.71 13.16
C LEU A 3 27.86 1.85 12.50
N GLN A 4 27.82 0.56 12.72
CA GLN A 4 28.74 -0.40 12.11
C GLN A 4 28.05 -1.07 10.93
N GLY A 5 28.82 -1.32 9.87
CA GLY A 5 28.39 -2.13 8.74
C GLY A 5 28.35 -3.62 9.08
N GLY A 6 27.89 -4.43 8.14
CA GLY A 6 27.87 -5.89 8.26
C GLY A 6 26.64 -6.54 7.65
N GLU A 7 26.42 -7.79 8.05
CA GLU A 7 25.26 -8.60 7.61
C GLU A 7 24.17 -8.60 8.67
N PHE A 8 22.93 -8.29 8.27
CA PHE A 8 21.80 -8.18 9.16
C PHE A 8 20.64 -9.06 8.63
N GLY A 9 20.27 -10.07 9.40
CA GLY A 9 19.08 -10.87 9.12
C GLY A 9 17.87 -10.39 9.90
N MET A 10 16.73 -10.22 9.25
CA MET A 10 15.48 -9.86 9.90
C MET A 10 14.27 -10.48 9.23
N VAL A 11 13.18 -10.65 9.98
CA VAL A 11 11.93 -11.18 9.45
C VAL A 11 11.27 -10.19 8.49
N GLY A 12 10.80 -10.68 7.34
CA GLY A 12 10.20 -9.87 6.27
C GLY A 12 8.68 -9.72 6.34
N ASP A 13 8.03 -10.50 7.22
CA ASP A 13 6.57 -10.62 7.27
C ASP A 13 5.91 -9.72 8.34
N VAL A 14 6.70 -8.96 9.11
CA VAL A 14 6.17 -8.01 10.10
C VAL A 14 5.96 -6.63 9.47
N SER A 15 7.02 -5.98 9.01
CA SER A 15 6.92 -4.65 8.40
C SER A 15 8.09 -4.35 7.45
N SER A 16 7.76 -3.93 6.23
CA SER A 16 8.75 -3.42 5.27
C SER A 16 9.44 -2.13 5.73
N GLN A 17 8.86 -1.39 6.67
CA GLN A 17 9.43 -0.15 7.21
C GLN A 17 10.78 -0.40 7.91
N PHE A 18 10.97 -1.58 8.51
CA PHE A 18 12.26 -1.92 9.13
C PHE A 18 13.36 -2.05 8.09
N PHE A 19 13.06 -2.67 6.93
CA PHE A 19 13.98 -2.72 5.80
C PHE A 19 14.29 -1.33 5.29
N SER A 20 13.27 -0.51 5.04
CA SER A 20 13.44 0.87 4.58
C SER A 20 14.29 1.69 5.55
N GLY A 21 14.06 1.58 6.86
CA GLY A 21 14.83 2.28 7.88
C GLY A 21 16.32 1.90 7.89
N LEU A 22 16.62 0.59 7.81
CA LEU A 22 18.01 0.11 7.75
C LEU A 22 18.68 0.49 6.43
N LEU A 23 18.01 0.40 5.30
CA LEU A 23 18.53 0.79 3.99
C LEU A 23 18.90 2.28 3.96
N LEU A 24 18.03 3.16 4.48
CA LEU A 24 18.30 4.60 4.55
C LEU A 24 19.48 4.92 5.50
N ALA A 25 19.68 4.12 6.54
CA ALA A 25 20.80 4.27 7.46
C ALA A 25 22.13 3.68 6.93
N ALA A 26 22.07 2.68 6.06
CA ALA A 26 23.21 1.91 5.57
C ALA A 26 24.34 2.76 4.97
N PRO A 27 24.11 3.87 4.24
CA PRO A 27 25.18 4.75 3.77
C PRO A 27 25.99 5.42 4.88
N GLN A 28 25.50 5.43 6.13
CA GLN A 28 26.25 5.93 7.30
C GLN A 28 27.12 4.85 7.95
N CYS A 29 27.05 3.62 7.43
CA CYS A 29 27.82 2.46 7.88
C CYS A 29 28.97 2.16 6.92
N GLU A 30 29.80 1.17 7.28
CA GLU A 30 30.88 0.66 6.42
C GLU A 30 30.39 -0.43 5.45
N GLY A 31 29.20 -0.21 4.83
CA GLY A 31 28.48 -1.18 4.03
C GLY A 31 27.52 -2.04 4.86
N ALA A 32 26.41 -2.43 4.27
CA ALA A 32 25.42 -3.27 4.93
C ALA A 32 24.74 -4.21 3.94
N THR A 33 24.58 -5.47 4.33
CA THR A 33 23.72 -6.44 3.65
C THR A 33 22.56 -6.75 4.57
N ILE A 34 21.32 -6.53 4.09
CA ILE A 34 20.09 -6.76 4.85
C ILE A 34 19.36 -7.91 4.19
N THR A 35 19.20 -9.02 4.90
CA THR A 35 18.58 -10.26 4.41
C THR A 35 17.24 -10.50 5.07
N SER A 36 16.23 -10.81 4.26
CA SER A 36 14.92 -11.21 4.77
C SER A 36 14.92 -12.70 5.10
N THR A 37 14.67 -13.06 6.36
CA THR A 37 14.67 -14.47 6.82
C THR A 37 13.33 -15.17 6.59
N THR A 38 12.26 -14.41 6.30
CA THR A 38 10.93 -14.88 5.89
C THR A 38 10.51 -14.15 4.61
N PRO A 39 9.48 -14.58 3.88
CA PRO A 39 9.02 -13.86 2.69
C PRO A 39 8.72 -12.38 2.96
N LEU A 40 9.33 -11.49 2.18
CA LEU A 40 9.17 -10.06 2.37
C LEU A 40 7.78 -9.60 1.93
N GLN A 41 7.02 -9.10 2.90
CA GLN A 41 5.70 -8.53 2.69
C GLN A 41 5.77 -7.03 2.38
N SER A 42 4.76 -6.52 1.64
CA SER A 42 4.73 -5.10 1.20
C SER A 42 6.06 -4.66 0.55
N ARG A 43 6.62 -5.52 -0.29
CA ARG A 43 7.90 -5.31 -1.00
C ARG A 43 7.94 -3.99 -1.75
N ASP A 44 6.81 -3.55 -2.28
CA ASP A 44 6.72 -2.32 -3.08
C ASP A 44 7.20 -1.08 -2.29
N TYR A 45 7.03 -1.05 -0.96
CA TYR A 45 7.57 0.04 -0.14
C TYR A 45 9.10 -0.01 0.00
N VAL A 46 9.69 -1.21 0.00
CA VAL A 46 11.15 -1.36 -0.06
C VAL A 46 11.64 -0.94 -1.45
N THR A 47 10.93 -1.32 -2.51
CA THR A 47 11.22 -0.87 -3.88
C THR A 47 11.14 0.65 -4.00
N LEU A 48 10.13 1.29 -3.42
CA LEU A 48 10.02 2.75 -3.36
C LEU A 48 11.25 3.36 -2.67
N THR A 49 11.67 2.79 -1.55
CA THR A 49 12.85 3.24 -0.80
C THR A 49 14.12 3.12 -1.65
N THR A 50 14.37 1.96 -2.25
CA THR A 50 15.59 1.74 -3.06
C THR A 50 15.61 2.59 -4.33
N THR A 51 14.45 2.81 -4.96
CA THR A 51 14.32 3.71 -6.11
C THR A 51 14.65 5.14 -5.71
N THR A 52 14.09 5.63 -4.60
CA THR A 52 14.39 6.96 -4.09
C THR A 52 15.85 7.10 -3.70
N MET A 53 16.45 6.09 -3.06
CA MET A 53 17.89 6.10 -2.75
C MET A 53 18.74 6.22 -4.02
N ALA A 54 18.36 5.52 -5.10
CA ALA A 54 19.06 5.59 -6.38
C ALA A 54 18.96 7.01 -7.01
N ASP A 55 17.81 7.65 -6.92
CA ASP A 55 17.62 9.04 -7.37
C ASP A 55 18.58 9.99 -6.65
N PHE A 56 18.90 9.71 -5.39
CA PHE A 56 19.86 10.46 -4.59
C PHE A 56 21.28 9.87 -4.62
N GLY A 57 21.60 9.02 -5.58
CA GLY A 57 22.95 8.54 -5.87
C GLY A 57 23.42 7.34 -5.04
N VAL A 58 22.53 6.70 -4.29
CA VAL A 58 22.84 5.47 -3.54
C VAL A 58 22.16 4.28 -4.21
N THR A 59 22.95 3.44 -4.87
CA THR A 59 22.48 2.20 -5.46
C THR A 59 22.40 1.10 -4.40
N VAL A 60 21.32 0.34 -4.42
CA VAL A 60 21.12 -0.84 -3.61
C VAL A 60 21.11 -2.06 -4.53
N ASP A 61 22.03 -2.99 -4.32
CA ASP A 61 22.07 -4.25 -5.05
C ASP A 61 21.03 -5.19 -4.44
N HIS A 62 20.05 -5.58 -5.23
CA HIS A 62 18.95 -6.44 -4.78
C HIS A 62 19.11 -7.85 -5.35
N THR A 63 19.14 -8.84 -4.47
CA THR A 63 19.08 -10.26 -4.81
C THR A 63 17.68 -10.79 -4.47
N PRO A 64 16.83 -11.10 -5.46
CA PRO A 64 15.50 -11.64 -5.21
C PRO A 64 15.55 -13.00 -4.51
N ALA A 65 14.52 -13.31 -3.71
CA ALA A 65 14.37 -14.63 -3.12
C ALA A 65 14.19 -15.71 -4.20
N SER A 66 14.76 -16.88 -3.94
CA SER A 66 14.56 -18.10 -4.72
C SER A 66 14.45 -19.30 -3.77
N ASP A 67 14.29 -20.52 -4.31
CA ASP A 67 14.22 -21.75 -3.50
C ASP A 67 15.48 -22.01 -2.66
N VAL A 68 16.61 -21.40 -3.05
CA VAL A 68 17.92 -21.61 -2.40
C VAL A 68 18.57 -20.35 -1.85
N VAL A 69 18.01 -19.16 -2.14
CA VAL A 69 18.59 -17.87 -1.74
C VAL A 69 17.50 -16.99 -1.09
N GLN A 70 17.82 -16.48 0.07
CA GLN A 70 16.97 -15.48 0.75
C GLN A 70 17.05 -14.12 0.03
N GLU A 71 15.97 -13.36 0.07
CA GLU A 71 15.95 -12.01 -0.47
C GLU A 71 16.89 -11.09 0.33
N SER A 72 17.78 -10.39 -0.37
CA SER A 72 18.74 -9.51 0.27
C SER A 72 18.97 -8.21 -0.49
N PHE A 73 19.40 -7.20 0.25
CA PHE A 73 19.65 -5.85 -0.22
C PHE A 73 21.02 -5.42 0.30
N MET A 74 21.93 -5.05 -0.60
CA MET A 74 23.28 -4.64 -0.25
C MET A 74 23.51 -3.16 -0.59
N VAL A 75 24.06 -2.43 0.35
CA VAL A 75 24.55 -1.05 0.19
C VAL A 75 26.05 -1.05 0.37
N ALA A 76 26.78 -0.48 -0.59
CA ALA A 76 28.25 -0.44 -0.55
C ALA A 76 28.79 0.45 0.58
N ALA A 77 30.00 0.13 1.07
CA ALA A 77 30.66 0.80 2.19
C ALA A 77 30.91 2.31 2.00
N ASN A 78 31.02 2.76 0.78
CA ASN A 78 31.34 4.15 0.42
C ASN A 78 30.14 4.85 -0.25
N ALA A 79 28.96 4.28 -0.15
CA ALA A 79 27.74 4.89 -0.68
C ALA A 79 27.47 6.22 0.04
N THR A 80 27.14 7.25 -0.73
CA THR A 80 26.88 8.59 -0.18
C THR A 80 25.72 9.24 -0.93
N PHE A 81 24.77 9.75 -0.18
CA PHE A 81 23.66 10.52 -0.77
C PHE A 81 24.17 11.82 -1.39
N LYS A 82 23.64 12.13 -2.57
CA LYS A 82 23.89 13.36 -3.31
C LYS A 82 22.63 14.21 -3.29
N GLY A 83 22.75 15.43 -2.77
CA GLY A 83 21.65 16.39 -2.81
C GLY A 83 21.25 16.72 -4.25
N GLN A 84 19.97 16.90 -4.47
CA GLN A 84 19.41 17.41 -5.72
C GLN A 84 18.88 18.83 -5.52
N SER A 85 19.09 19.69 -6.50
CA SER A 85 18.61 21.07 -6.45
C SER A 85 17.10 21.17 -6.66
N ASN A 86 16.52 20.18 -7.33
CA ASN A 86 15.07 20.07 -7.59
C ASN A 86 14.68 18.61 -7.71
N TYR A 87 13.73 18.18 -6.89
CA TYR A 87 13.18 16.83 -6.89
C TYR A 87 11.67 16.90 -6.81
N GLN A 88 10.99 16.35 -7.81
CA GLN A 88 9.54 16.31 -7.84
C GLN A 88 9.04 15.09 -7.06
N ILE A 89 8.47 15.32 -5.88
CA ILE A 89 7.81 14.27 -5.12
C ILE A 89 6.47 13.95 -5.77
N GLU A 90 6.20 12.68 -6.02
CA GLU A 90 4.91 12.23 -6.55
C GLU A 90 3.82 12.26 -5.49
N GLY A 91 2.55 12.31 -5.94
CA GLY A 91 1.40 12.25 -5.04
C GLY A 91 1.31 10.91 -4.30
N ASP A 92 0.78 10.98 -3.08
CA ASP A 92 0.57 9.82 -2.21
C ASP A 92 -0.70 9.06 -2.63
N TRP A 93 -0.53 7.79 -2.99
CA TRP A 93 -1.64 6.94 -3.42
C TRP A 93 -2.57 6.53 -2.28
N SER A 94 -2.10 6.46 -1.05
CA SER A 94 -2.95 6.17 0.10
C SER A 94 -3.97 7.28 0.34
N ASN A 95 -3.51 8.55 0.32
CA ASN A 95 -4.41 9.71 0.42
C ASN A 95 -5.28 9.87 -0.84
N THR A 96 -4.73 9.57 -2.01
CA THR A 96 -5.46 9.61 -3.29
C THR A 96 -6.63 8.64 -3.28
N ALA A 97 -6.48 7.45 -2.69
CA ALA A 97 -7.53 6.43 -2.61
C ALA A 97 -8.82 6.96 -1.98
N ILE A 98 -8.72 7.83 -0.97
CA ILE A 98 -9.89 8.44 -0.30
C ILE A 98 -10.73 9.24 -1.32
N TRP A 99 -10.08 10.03 -2.16
CA TRP A 99 -10.77 10.84 -3.17
C TRP A 99 -11.30 10.01 -4.33
N MET A 100 -10.58 8.96 -4.72
CA MET A 100 -11.05 8.01 -5.74
C MET A 100 -12.31 7.30 -5.26
N VAL A 101 -12.33 6.82 -4.02
CA VAL A 101 -13.51 6.19 -3.41
C VAL A 101 -14.66 7.19 -3.29
N ALA A 102 -14.40 8.44 -2.87
CA ALA A 102 -15.43 9.47 -2.83
C ALA A 102 -16.06 9.73 -4.20
N ALA A 103 -15.26 9.72 -5.29
CA ALA A 103 -15.76 9.81 -6.65
C ALA A 103 -16.68 8.63 -7.00
N GLY A 104 -16.22 7.39 -6.74
CA GLY A 104 -16.98 6.16 -7.00
C GLY A 104 -18.28 6.06 -6.20
N MET A 105 -18.29 6.49 -4.94
CA MET A 105 -19.50 6.51 -4.09
C MET A 105 -20.52 7.53 -4.57
N THR A 106 -20.06 8.71 -4.97
CA THR A 106 -20.95 9.82 -5.35
C THR A 106 -21.33 9.85 -6.82
N GLY A 107 -20.52 9.21 -7.69
CA GLY A 107 -20.62 9.29 -9.13
C GLY A 107 -20.19 10.65 -9.70
N LYS A 108 -19.65 11.54 -8.87
CA LYS A 108 -19.17 12.86 -9.30
C LYS A 108 -17.71 12.77 -9.72
N PRO A 109 -17.32 13.41 -10.84
CA PRO A 109 -15.94 13.40 -11.29
C PRO A 109 -15.02 14.11 -10.28
N ILE A 110 -13.88 13.49 -9.97
CA ILE A 110 -12.81 14.09 -9.18
C ILE A 110 -11.51 13.95 -9.96
N THR A 111 -10.78 15.07 -10.09
CA THR A 111 -9.44 15.10 -10.69
C THR A 111 -8.41 15.33 -9.60
N ILE A 112 -7.41 14.44 -9.53
CA ILE A 112 -6.30 14.50 -8.58
C ILE A 112 -5.02 14.78 -9.38
N THR A 113 -4.23 15.74 -8.92
CA THR A 113 -3.03 16.22 -9.61
C THR A 113 -1.76 15.75 -8.94
N GLY A 114 -0.64 15.76 -9.66
CA GLY A 114 0.67 15.39 -9.14
C GLY A 114 0.89 13.87 -8.99
N MET A 115 0.07 13.06 -9.64
CA MET A 115 0.13 11.61 -9.56
C MET A 115 1.09 11.02 -10.61
N ASN A 116 1.81 9.97 -10.22
CA ASN A 116 2.63 9.19 -11.14
C ASN A 116 1.89 7.90 -11.53
N LYS A 117 1.54 7.78 -12.82
CA LYS A 117 0.88 6.57 -13.35
C LYS A 117 1.72 5.30 -13.17
N ASN A 118 3.04 5.44 -13.18
CA ASN A 118 3.99 4.34 -13.07
C ASN A 118 4.61 4.22 -11.67
N SER A 119 3.97 4.84 -10.65
CA SER A 119 4.40 4.77 -9.27
C SER A 119 4.60 3.34 -8.80
N VAL A 120 5.63 3.11 -8.01
CA VAL A 120 5.88 1.83 -7.32
C VAL A 120 5.17 1.74 -5.97
N GLN A 121 4.43 2.76 -5.55
CA GLN A 121 3.61 2.71 -4.35
C GLN A 121 2.58 1.58 -4.45
N ALA A 122 2.52 0.71 -3.43
CA ALA A 122 1.63 -0.46 -3.41
C ALA A 122 0.16 -0.07 -3.59
N ASP A 123 -0.24 1.03 -2.97
CA ASP A 123 -1.62 1.51 -2.92
C ASP A 123 -2.12 2.06 -4.27
N ARG A 124 -1.23 2.22 -5.26
CA ARG A 124 -1.64 2.48 -6.66
C ARG A 124 -2.61 1.41 -7.20
N ARG A 125 -2.62 0.23 -6.59
CA ARG A 125 -3.57 -0.85 -6.93
C ARG A 125 -5.03 -0.46 -6.74
N ILE A 126 -5.32 0.58 -5.94
CA ILE A 126 -6.69 1.13 -5.81
C ILE A 126 -7.27 1.54 -7.17
N MET A 127 -6.42 1.98 -8.10
CA MET A 127 -6.86 2.34 -9.45
C MET A 127 -7.56 1.17 -10.15
N GLN A 128 -6.98 -0.04 -10.06
CA GLN A 128 -7.59 -1.23 -10.64
C GLN A 128 -8.89 -1.60 -9.93
N VAL A 129 -8.92 -1.49 -8.59
CA VAL A 129 -10.14 -1.72 -7.82
C VAL A 129 -11.27 -0.80 -8.27
N MET A 130 -10.98 0.48 -8.52
CA MET A 130 -11.99 1.43 -9.02
C MET A 130 -12.49 1.07 -10.41
N ILE A 131 -11.59 0.64 -11.31
CA ILE A 131 -11.96 0.18 -12.67
C ILE A 131 -12.87 -1.06 -12.58
N ASP A 132 -12.48 -2.05 -11.79
CA ASP A 132 -13.24 -3.29 -11.62
C ASP A 132 -14.61 -3.03 -10.96
N ALA A 133 -14.66 -2.03 -10.07
CA ALA A 133 -15.92 -1.57 -9.47
C ALA A 133 -16.83 -0.82 -10.45
N GLY A 134 -16.38 -0.53 -11.68
CA GLY A 134 -17.18 0.09 -12.73
C GLY A 134 -16.98 1.60 -12.90
N CYS A 135 -15.91 2.17 -12.32
CA CYS A 135 -15.55 3.56 -12.55
C CYS A 135 -14.60 3.68 -13.74
N ASP A 136 -14.66 4.82 -14.43
CA ASP A 136 -13.67 5.19 -15.43
C ASP A 136 -12.50 5.93 -14.78
N VAL A 137 -11.26 5.55 -15.14
CA VAL A 137 -10.03 6.18 -14.66
C VAL A 137 -9.26 6.73 -15.87
N VAL A 138 -9.22 8.03 -16.00
CA VAL A 138 -8.64 8.72 -17.16
C VAL A 138 -7.41 9.53 -16.73
N TRP A 139 -6.33 9.38 -17.50
CA TRP A 139 -5.07 10.08 -17.27
C TRP A 139 -4.86 11.23 -18.26
N ASN A 140 -4.39 12.36 -17.74
CA ASN A 140 -3.88 13.48 -18.52
C ASN A 140 -2.58 14.01 -17.88
N GLY A 141 -1.43 13.58 -18.40
CA GLY A 141 -0.12 13.83 -17.78
C GLY A 141 -0.05 13.26 -16.36
N MET A 142 0.23 14.11 -15.39
CA MET A 142 0.25 13.77 -13.96
C MET A 142 -1.10 13.94 -13.26
N ASN A 143 -2.18 14.07 -14.01
CA ASN A 143 -3.53 14.19 -13.46
C ASN A 143 -4.30 12.90 -13.72
N VAL A 144 -4.95 12.38 -12.69
CA VAL A 144 -5.89 11.25 -12.79
C VAL A 144 -7.29 11.74 -12.48
N THR A 145 -8.24 11.44 -13.36
CA THR A 145 -9.66 11.75 -13.16
C THR A 145 -10.43 10.46 -13.03
N ILE A 146 -11.22 10.36 -11.96
CA ILE A 146 -12.16 9.28 -11.72
C ILE A 146 -13.55 9.79 -12.05
N THR A 147 -14.31 9.02 -12.85
CA THR A 147 -15.69 9.31 -13.21
C THR A 147 -16.54 8.05 -13.09
N GLY A 148 -17.84 8.23 -13.04
CA GLY A 148 -18.77 7.12 -12.90
C GLY A 148 -18.95 6.66 -11.44
N ARG A 149 -20.03 5.95 -11.22
CA ARG A 149 -20.36 5.38 -9.92
C ARG A 149 -19.92 3.93 -9.85
N ALA A 150 -19.31 3.53 -8.75
CA ALA A 150 -18.99 2.14 -8.48
C ALA A 150 -20.31 1.35 -8.29
N VAL A 151 -20.44 0.25 -9.03
CA VAL A 151 -21.65 -0.59 -9.07
C VAL A 151 -21.36 -2.08 -8.89
N ASN A 152 -20.11 -2.51 -9.12
CA ASN A 152 -19.71 -3.91 -9.00
C ASN A 152 -19.06 -4.15 -7.64
N PRO A 153 -19.38 -5.25 -6.94
CA PRO A 153 -18.72 -5.67 -5.70
C PRO A 153 -17.18 -5.77 -5.87
N ILE A 154 -16.47 -5.52 -4.77
CA ILE A 154 -15.01 -5.49 -4.73
C ILE A 154 -14.50 -6.87 -4.28
N HIS A 155 -13.49 -7.40 -4.98
CA HIS A 155 -12.77 -8.60 -4.58
C HIS A 155 -11.28 -8.28 -4.51
N ALA A 156 -10.75 -8.11 -3.29
CA ALA A 156 -9.38 -7.63 -3.09
C ALA A 156 -8.55 -8.56 -2.21
N ASN A 157 -7.29 -8.75 -2.62
CA ASN A 157 -6.26 -9.38 -1.80
C ASN A 157 -5.49 -8.29 -1.03
N LEU A 158 -5.56 -8.35 0.30
CA LEU A 158 -4.98 -7.35 1.20
C LEU A 158 -3.47 -7.53 1.45
N GLU A 159 -2.88 -8.63 0.98
CA GLU A 159 -1.48 -8.98 1.26
C GLU A 159 -0.50 -7.87 0.85
N GLN A 160 -0.75 -7.21 -0.29
CA GLN A 160 0.14 -6.18 -0.83
C GLN A 160 -0.42 -4.75 -0.69
N MET A 161 -1.67 -4.58 -0.24
CA MET A 161 -2.29 -3.26 -0.03
C MET A 161 -3.16 -3.25 1.25
N PRO A 162 -2.60 -3.64 2.41
CA PRO A 162 -3.37 -3.77 3.65
C PRO A 162 -3.99 -2.44 4.10
N ASP A 163 -3.33 -1.33 3.83
CA ASP A 163 -3.76 0.00 4.26
C ASP A 163 -4.99 0.52 3.48
N MET A 164 -5.34 -0.15 2.37
CA MET A 164 -6.52 0.19 1.57
C MET A 164 -7.84 -0.38 2.11
N LEU A 165 -7.82 -1.32 3.07
CA LEU A 165 -9.03 -1.94 3.57
C LEU A 165 -10.09 -0.93 4.06
N PRO A 166 -9.78 0.09 4.89
CA PRO A 166 -10.81 1.01 5.39
C PRO A 166 -11.55 1.76 4.29
N VAL A 167 -10.83 2.27 3.29
CA VAL A 167 -11.46 3.03 2.19
C VAL A 167 -12.24 2.13 1.24
N MET A 168 -11.74 0.90 0.97
CA MET A 168 -12.45 -0.07 0.15
C MET A 168 -13.69 -0.61 0.86
N ALA A 169 -13.66 -0.77 2.18
CA ALA A 169 -14.81 -1.17 2.98
C ALA A 169 -15.94 -0.13 2.91
N ALA A 170 -15.59 1.16 2.96
CA ALA A 170 -16.56 2.24 2.79
C ALA A 170 -17.20 2.18 1.37
N LEU A 171 -16.39 1.96 0.33
CA LEU A 171 -16.89 1.81 -1.03
C LEU A 171 -17.81 0.58 -1.14
N ALA A 172 -17.41 -0.57 -0.57
CA ALA A 172 -18.18 -1.81 -0.59
C ALA A 172 -19.58 -1.63 0.04
N CYS A 173 -19.67 -0.88 1.13
CA CYS A 173 -20.97 -0.57 1.75
C CYS A 173 -21.91 0.21 0.83
N SER A 174 -21.37 1.00 -0.10
CA SER A 174 -22.15 1.81 -1.05
C SER A 174 -22.54 1.06 -2.34
N ILE A 175 -22.05 -0.16 -2.52
CA ILE A 175 -22.32 -1.02 -3.68
C ILE A 175 -23.29 -2.13 -3.25
N GLN A 176 -24.25 -2.47 -4.09
CA GLN A 176 -25.15 -3.58 -3.81
C GLN A 176 -24.46 -4.93 -4.10
N GLY A 177 -24.45 -5.83 -3.13
CA GLY A 177 -23.88 -7.16 -3.25
C GLY A 177 -22.77 -7.44 -2.22
N GLU A 178 -22.16 -8.64 -2.30
CA GLU A 178 -21.10 -9.07 -1.40
C GLU A 178 -19.72 -8.76 -1.99
N SER A 179 -18.96 -7.95 -1.27
CA SER A 179 -17.53 -7.71 -1.52
C SER A 179 -16.67 -8.56 -0.59
N SER A 180 -15.50 -9.03 -1.07
CA SER A 180 -14.58 -9.86 -0.30
C SER A 180 -13.19 -9.26 -0.21
N PHE A 181 -12.63 -9.28 0.99
CA PHE A 181 -11.29 -8.79 1.33
C PHE A 181 -10.54 -9.93 1.99
N VAL A 182 -9.61 -10.55 1.25
CA VAL A 182 -8.94 -11.78 1.69
C VAL A 182 -7.48 -11.55 2.05
N LYS A 183 -6.90 -12.49 2.83
CA LYS A 183 -5.51 -12.47 3.29
C LYS A 183 -5.16 -11.25 4.15
N GLY A 184 -6.03 -10.92 5.09
CA GLY A 184 -5.88 -9.79 5.98
C GLY A 184 -5.08 -10.06 7.28
N ALA A 185 -4.43 -11.21 7.45
CA ALA A 185 -3.75 -11.61 8.70
C ALA A 185 -2.85 -10.50 9.30
N ARG A 186 -2.08 -9.79 8.46
CA ARG A 186 -1.19 -8.71 8.91
C ARG A 186 -1.93 -7.49 9.47
N LEU A 187 -3.19 -7.30 9.12
CA LEU A 187 -3.99 -6.19 9.64
C LEU A 187 -4.28 -6.33 11.13
N ARG A 188 -4.17 -7.54 11.68
CA ARG A 188 -4.28 -7.78 13.12
C ARG A 188 -3.04 -7.37 13.91
N LEU A 189 -1.89 -7.21 13.22
CA LEU A 189 -0.59 -6.87 13.81
C LEU A 189 -0.23 -5.38 13.68
N LYS A 190 -1.19 -4.56 13.26
CA LYS A 190 -1.00 -3.10 13.15
C LYS A 190 -1.22 -2.43 14.53
N GLU A 191 -1.30 -1.11 14.56
CA GLU A 191 -1.53 -0.31 15.79
C GLU A 191 -2.82 -0.70 16.53
N SER A 192 -3.78 -1.29 15.78
CA SER A 192 -4.98 -1.95 16.26
C SER A 192 -5.26 -3.16 15.38
N ASP A 193 -6.11 -4.10 15.82
CA ASP A 193 -6.67 -5.11 14.92
C ASP A 193 -7.60 -4.40 13.91
N ARG A 194 -7.06 -4.08 12.71
CA ARG A 194 -7.79 -3.31 11.70
C ARG A 194 -8.92 -4.09 11.07
N LEU A 195 -8.88 -5.42 11.05
CA LEU A 195 -10.02 -6.23 10.57
C LEU A 195 -11.22 -6.02 11.50
N VAL A 196 -11.00 -6.15 12.80
CA VAL A 196 -12.06 -5.93 13.81
C VAL A 196 -12.53 -4.48 13.80
N ALA A 197 -11.59 -3.51 13.71
CA ALA A 197 -11.95 -2.09 13.69
C ALA A 197 -12.82 -1.73 12.47
N VAL A 198 -12.48 -2.23 11.29
CA VAL A 198 -13.25 -1.99 10.07
C VAL A 198 -14.59 -2.73 10.11
N ALA A 199 -14.62 -3.97 10.62
CA ALA A 199 -15.88 -4.70 10.79
C ALA A 199 -16.85 -3.95 11.71
N ASN A 200 -16.36 -3.40 12.82
CA ASN A 200 -17.17 -2.60 13.73
C ASN A 200 -17.64 -1.30 13.05
N LEU A 201 -16.76 -0.59 12.38
CA LEU A 201 -17.13 0.61 11.61
C LEU A 201 -18.26 0.33 10.60
N VAL A 202 -18.18 -0.78 9.86
CA VAL A 202 -19.21 -1.17 8.90
C VAL A 202 -20.54 -1.40 9.60
N ARG A 203 -20.55 -2.10 10.76
CA ARG A 203 -21.76 -2.34 11.57
C ARG A 203 -22.36 -1.04 12.09
N ASP A 204 -21.52 -0.15 12.61
CA ASP A 204 -21.94 1.15 13.16
C ASP A 204 -22.58 2.05 12.10
N LEU A 205 -22.10 1.96 10.86
CA LEU A 205 -22.68 2.64 9.71
C LEU A 205 -23.94 1.95 9.14
N GLY A 206 -24.37 0.86 9.77
CA GLY A 206 -25.57 0.10 9.39
C GLY A 206 -25.34 -0.88 8.21
N GLY A 207 -24.07 -1.19 7.91
CA GLY A 207 -23.69 -2.23 6.95
C GLY A 207 -23.73 -3.63 7.56
N THR A 208 -23.67 -4.63 6.71
CA THR A 208 -23.57 -6.04 7.10
C THR A 208 -22.19 -6.56 6.78
N VAL A 209 -21.53 -7.17 7.77
CA VAL A 209 -20.18 -7.71 7.62
C VAL A 209 -20.07 -9.08 8.28
N ARG A 210 -19.40 -10.00 7.60
CA ARG A 210 -19.02 -11.33 8.08
C ARG A 210 -17.50 -11.42 8.12
N GLU A 211 -16.99 -11.91 9.22
CA GLU A 211 -15.58 -12.24 9.43
C GLU A 211 -15.40 -13.76 9.29
N ASP A 212 -14.35 -14.19 8.57
CA ASP A 212 -14.01 -15.60 8.39
C ASP A 212 -12.49 -15.75 8.47
N GLY A 213 -11.99 -16.09 9.66
CA GLY A 213 -10.56 -16.08 9.94
C GLY A 213 -9.96 -14.69 9.71
N ASP A 214 -9.07 -14.57 8.73
CA ASP A 214 -8.41 -13.32 8.37
C ASP A 214 -9.03 -12.64 7.13
N ASP A 215 -10.20 -13.09 6.73
CA ASP A 215 -10.96 -12.56 5.61
C ASP A 215 -12.18 -11.77 6.09
N LEU A 216 -12.54 -10.74 5.34
CA LEU A 216 -13.70 -9.90 5.61
C LEU A 216 -14.62 -9.86 4.41
N TYR A 217 -15.92 -10.10 4.66
CA TYR A 217 -16.97 -10.04 3.63
C TYR A 217 -17.98 -8.96 4.00
N ILE A 218 -18.18 -8.00 3.10
CA ILE A 218 -19.09 -6.87 3.32
C ILE A 218 -20.25 -6.97 2.35
N ILE A 219 -21.46 -7.01 2.88
CA ILE A 219 -22.68 -6.99 2.09
C ILE A 219 -23.19 -5.56 2.06
N GLY A 220 -22.97 -4.89 0.92
CA GLY A 220 -23.41 -3.53 0.72
C GLY A 220 -24.88 -3.48 0.31
N SER A 221 -25.59 -2.47 0.81
CA SER A 221 -26.99 -2.18 0.49
C SER A 221 -27.17 -1.01 -0.47
N GLY A 222 -26.08 -0.38 -0.88
CA GLY A 222 -26.11 0.86 -1.67
C GLY A 222 -26.40 2.11 -0.85
N ILE A 223 -26.74 1.98 0.43
CA ILE A 223 -27.10 3.10 1.31
C ILE A 223 -26.44 2.90 2.67
N LEU A 224 -25.66 3.89 3.11
CA LEU A 224 -25.14 3.97 4.47
C LEU A 224 -26.13 4.78 5.32
N LYS A 225 -26.43 4.29 6.51
CA LYS A 225 -27.37 4.97 7.44
C LYS A 225 -26.67 6.05 8.26
N GLY A 226 -25.33 6.09 8.25
CA GLY A 226 -24.55 6.89 9.15
C GLY A 226 -24.52 6.30 10.57
N GLY A 227 -23.59 6.76 11.37
CA GLY A 227 -23.40 6.32 12.76
C GLY A 227 -22.79 7.45 13.60
N GLN A 228 -22.73 7.26 14.91
CA GLN A 228 -22.03 8.16 15.87
C GLN A 228 -20.66 7.57 16.23
#